data_33bdadc8f4fea07a5e8393fa81a65f11
#
_entry.id   33bdadc8f4fea07a5e8393fa81a65f11
#
_cell.length_a   1.000
_cell.length_b   1.000
_cell.length_c   1.000
_cell.angle_alpha   90.00
_cell.angle_beta   90.00
_cell.angle_gamma   90.00
#
_symmetry.space_group_name_H-M   'P 1'
#
loop_
_entity.id
_entity.type
_entity.pdbx_description
1 polymer ?
#
loop_
_entity_poly.entity_id
_entity_poly.type
_entity_poly.pdbx_seq_one_letter_code
_entity_poly.pdbx_strand_id
1 'polypeptide(L)'
;MALYLFLLSGFTVFQKEKNRVIQDGIPILSQLNNNYNAFWLDLSYHARYRSLLFVWTKQLTANAIEKPSDYSRERMEQLEQKYKEIAEEINKSRTGNLNEQTVIFVLSESFADPNRLSGISISQDILPNIKKIMGDHTSGTMISDGYGGGTANMEWQSLVGLPMYNMSESISTINTEVVPKMPFIPSAIPLILRIE
;
A
#
# COMPACT_ATOMS: atom_id res chain seq x y z
N MET A 1 16.00 30.44 -16.73
CA MET A 1 17.06 30.26 -15.72
C MET A 1 16.49 30.12 -14.30
N ALA A 2 15.69 31.03 -13.78
CA ALA A 2 15.13 30.94 -12.42
C ALA A 2 14.28 29.68 -12.18
N LEU A 3 13.42 29.27 -13.10
CA LEU A 3 12.61 28.04 -12.98
C LEU A 3 13.48 26.79 -12.94
N TYR A 4 14.55 26.74 -13.74
CA TYR A 4 15.50 25.63 -13.74
C TYR A 4 16.26 25.51 -12.44
N LEU A 5 16.72 26.62 -11.86
CA LEU A 5 17.36 26.67 -10.56
C LEU A 5 16.40 26.27 -9.44
N PHE A 6 15.13 26.69 -9.53
CA PHE A 6 14.11 26.27 -8.57
C PHE A 6 13.85 24.78 -8.61
N LEU A 7 13.72 24.18 -9.81
CA LEU A 7 13.53 22.75 -9.98
C LEU A 7 14.75 21.95 -9.49
N LEU A 8 15.96 22.40 -9.81
CA LEU A 8 17.20 21.80 -9.31
C LEU A 8 17.33 21.87 -7.78
N SER A 9 17.01 23.03 -7.20
CA SER A 9 17.05 23.18 -5.74
C SER A 9 15.98 22.33 -5.05
N GLY A 10 14.78 22.28 -5.60
CA GLY A 10 13.72 21.39 -5.12
C GLY A 10 14.12 19.91 -5.19
N PHE A 11 14.70 19.49 -6.31
CA PHE A 11 15.17 18.13 -6.50
C PHE A 11 16.23 17.73 -5.46
N THR A 12 17.23 18.58 -5.22
CA THR A 12 18.28 18.32 -4.22
C THR A 12 17.77 18.32 -2.78
N VAL A 13 16.79 19.16 -2.48
CA VAL A 13 16.15 19.21 -1.16
C VAL A 13 15.33 17.94 -0.89
N PHE A 14 14.52 17.51 -1.84
CA PHE A 14 13.69 16.29 -1.67
C PHE A 14 14.52 15.01 -1.63
N GLN A 15 15.68 14.96 -2.26
CA GLN A 15 16.63 13.84 -2.11
C GLN A 15 17.22 13.71 -0.69
N LYS A 16 17.20 14.77 0.10
CA LYS A 16 17.66 14.77 1.50
C LYS A 16 16.55 14.49 2.50
N GLU A 17 15.35 14.24 2.03
CA GLU A 17 14.24 13.87 2.89
C GLU A 17 14.52 12.54 3.60
N LYS A 18 14.42 12.53 4.92
CA LYS A 18 14.50 11.33 5.73
C LYS A 18 13.28 11.26 6.62
N ASN A 19 12.66 10.10 6.69
CA ASN A 19 11.47 9.87 7.51
C ASN A 19 10.38 10.93 7.29
N ARG A 20 10.14 11.29 6.03
CA ARG A 20 9.08 12.23 5.63
C ARG A 20 9.31 13.68 6.09
N VAL A 21 10.47 14.00 6.64
CA VAL A 21 10.82 15.33 7.13
C VAL A 21 12.08 15.83 6.44
N ILE A 22 12.03 17.04 5.92
CA ILE A 22 13.21 17.79 5.51
C ILE A 22 13.73 18.46 6.77
N GLN A 23 14.72 17.87 7.45
CA GLN A 23 15.21 18.34 8.74
C GLN A 23 15.95 19.67 8.66
N ASP A 24 16.73 19.86 7.59
CA ASP A 24 17.56 21.06 7.37
C ASP A 24 17.07 21.87 6.16
N GLY A 25 15.79 21.78 5.88
CA GLY A 25 15.22 22.34 4.67
C GLY A 25 14.98 23.83 4.71
N ILE A 26 14.75 24.39 3.54
CA ILE A 26 14.26 25.76 3.37
C ILE A 26 12.89 25.85 4.08
N PRO A 27 12.69 26.81 5.02
CA PRO A 27 11.51 26.82 5.90
C PRO A 27 10.14 26.65 5.19
N ILE A 28 9.96 27.28 4.04
CA ILE A 28 8.72 27.19 3.27
C ILE A 28 8.53 25.77 2.68
N LEU A 29 9.58 25.18 2.11
CA LEU A 29 9.51 23.85 1.51
C LEU A 29 9.32 22.77 2.58
N SER A 30 9.93 22.94 3.76
CA SER A 30 9.71 22.02 4.88
C SER A 30 8.25 22.02 5.33
N GLN A 31 7.62 23.18 5.46
CA GLN A 31 6.20 23.28 5.81
C GLN A 31 5.28 22.66 4.76
N LEU A 32 5.58 22.87 3.47
CA LEU A 32 4.82 22.25 2.39
C LEU A 32 4.98 20.73 2.36
N ASN A 33 6.15 20.22 2.74
CA ASN A 33 6.49 18.81 2.70
C ASN A 33 5.97 18.02 3.91
N ASN A 34 6.04 18.57 5.12
CA ASN A 34 5.78 17.84 6.36
C ASN A 34 4.38 17.21 6.47
N ASN A 35 3.42 17.72 5.73
CA ASN A 35 2.05 17.17 5.67
C ASN A 35 1.69 16.65 4.27
N TYR A 36 2.69 16.32 3.45
CA TYR A 36 2.45 15.75 2.15
C TYR A 36 2.22 14.24 2.29
N ASN A 37 1.06 13.80 1.88
CA ASN A 37 0.73 12.38 1.77
C ASN A 37 -0.27 12.19 0.64
N ALA A 38 0.22 11.75 -0.52
CA ALA A 38 -0.60 11.59 -1.72
C ALA A 38 -1.63 10.46 -1.59
N PHE A 39 -1.37 9.49 -0.74
CA PHE A 39 -2.27 8.38 -0.48
C PHE A 39 -3.53 8.84 0.28
N TRP A 40 -3.36 9.67 1.32
CA TRP A 40 -4.48 10.12 2.15
C TRP A 40 -5.31 11.25 1.55
N LEU A 41 -4.67 12.17 0.84
CA LEU A 41 -5.30 13.42 0.42
C LEU A 41 -5.36 13.62 -1.10
N ASP A 42 -4.94 12.63 -1.87
CA ASP A 42 -4.78 12.60 -3.31
C ASP A 42 -3.89 13.72 -3.92
N LEU A 43 -3.48 13.52 -5.16
CA LEU A 43 -2.61 14.47 -5.86
C LEU A 43 -3.31 15.78 -6.20
N SER A 44 -4.61 15.75 -6.47
CA SER A 44 -5.37 16.96 -6.83
C SER A 44 -5.55 17.88 -5.63
N TYR A 45 -5.77 17.34 -4.43
CA TYR A 45 -5.76 18.11 -3.21
C TYR A 45 -4.42 18.83 -3.01
N HIS A 46 -3.31 18.08 -3.11
CA HIS A 46 -2.00 18.67 -2.94
C HIS A 46 -1.66 19.70 -4.02
N ALA A 47 -2.04 19.47 -5.28
CA ALA A 47 -1.86 20.46 -6.35
C ALA A 47 -2.61 21.76 -6.08
N ARG A 48 -3.81 21.66 -5.52
CA ARG A 48 -4.63 22.81 -5.19
C ARG A 48 -4.08 23.64 -4.02
N TYR A 49 -3.62 22.99 -2.95
CA TYR A 49 -3.22 23.66 -1.71
C TYR A 49 -1.71 23.92 -1.58
N ARG A 50 -0.88 23.20 -2.34
CA ARG A 50 0.59 23.29 -2.27
C ARG A 50 1.26 23.68 -3.57
N SER A 51 0.52 23.85 -4.65
CA SER A 51 0.89 24.11 -6.04
C SER A 51 1.22 22.85 -6.86
N LEU A 52 0.86 22.93 -8.13
CA LEU A 52 1.14 21.88 -9.12
C LEU A 52 2.64 21.64 -9.28
N LEU A 53 3.45 22.69 -9.23
CA LEU A 53 4.90 22.60 -9.36
C LEU A 53 5.53 21.79 -8.21
N PHE A 54 5.04 22.00 -6.98
CA PHE A 54 5.46 21.22 -5.81
C PHE A 54 5.13 19.74 -6.00
N VAL A 55 3.91 19.41 -6.38
CA VAL A 55 3.47 18.02 -6.59
C VAL A 55 4.29 17.35 -7.69
N TRP A 56 4.51 18.04 -8.81
CA TRP A 56 5.35 17.49 -9.88
C TRP A 56 6.78 17.22 -9.41
N THR A 57 7.37 18.14 -8.66
CA THR A 57 8.73 17.93 -8.15
C THR A 57 8.78 16.72 -7.22
N LYS A 58 7.81 16.57 -6.32
CA LYS A 58 7.70 15.39 -5.45
C LYS A 58 7.56 14.10 -6.25
N GLN A 59 6.69 14.06 -7.24
CA GLN A 59 6.46 12.87 -8.06
C GLN A 59 7.70 12.49 -8.90
N LEU A 60 8.43 13.47 -9.42
CA LEU A 60 9.65 13.23 -10.19
C LEU A 60 10.82 12.75 -9.32
N THR A 61 10.81 13.09 -8.03
CA THR A 61 11.88 12.72 -7.08
C THR A 61 11.53 11.51 -6.23
N ALA A 62 10.28 11.05 -6.27
CA ALA A 62 9.80 9.98 -5.42
C ALA A 62 10.42 8.64 -5.77
N ASN A 63 10.95 7.97 -4.76
CA ASN A 63 11.20 6.53 -4.81
C ASN A 63 9.97 5.81 -4.28
N ALA A 64 9.53 4.74 -4.93
CA ALA A 64 8.37 3.98 -4.50
C ALA A 64 8.60 3.31 -3.15
N ILE A 65 9.81 2.81 -2.92
CA ILE A 65 10.25 2.16 -1.67
C ILE A 65 11.67 2.62 -1.39
N GLU A 66 11.93 2.99 -0.15
CA GLU A 66 13.31 3.28 0.28
C GLU A 66 14.11 1.98 0.39
N LYS A 67 15.33 2.01 -0.15
CA LYS A 67 16.25 0.90 -0.04
C LYS A 67 16.79 0.83 1.40
N PRO A 68 16.57 -0.27 2.14
CA PRO A 68 17.15 -0.45 3.47
C PRO A 68 18.67 -0.33 3.47
N SER A 69 19.24 0.15 4.55
CA SER A 69 20.69 0.35 4.68
C SER A 69 21.47 -0.97 4.68
N ASP A 70 20.84 -2.06 5.12
CA ASP A 70 21.40 -3.42 5.15
C ASP A 70 21.05 -4.26 3.91
N TYR A 71 20.51 -3.65 2.87
CA TYR A 71 20.13 -4.33 1.64
C TYR A 71 21.38 -4.80 0.90
N SER A 72 21.65 -6.11 0.96
CA SER A 72 22.71 -6.78 0.24
C SER A 72 22.23 -8.13 -0.28
N ARG A 73 23.00 -8.74 -1.18
CA ARG A 73 22.69 -10.07 -1.69
C ARG A 73 22.68 -11.11 -0.56
N GLU A 74 23.68 -11.05 0.30
CA GLU A 74 23.83 -11.96 1.44
C GLU A 74 22.65 -11.84 2.41
N ARG A 75 22.18 -10.60 2.62
CA ARG A 75 21.00 -10.35 3.45
C ARG A 75 19.74 -10.95 2.84
N MET A 76 19.57 -10.85 1.53
CA MET A 76 18.42 -11.43 0.82
C MET A 76 18.45 -12.97 0.88
N GLU A 77 19.60 -13.58 0.66
CA GLU A 77 19.77 -15.03 0.76
C GLU A 77 19.48 -15.54 2.19
N GLN A 78 19.91 -14.81 3.23
CA GLN A 78 19.58 -15.14 4.62
C GLN A 78 18.07 -15.06 4.90
N LEU A 79 17.40 -14.04 4.38
CA LEU A 79 15.95 -13.89 4.54
C LEU A 79 15.20 -14.99 3.81
N GLU A 80 15.58 -15.30 2.58
CA GLU A 80 15.02 -16.40 1.80
C GLU A 80 15.12 -17.73 2.56
N GLN A 81 16.31 -18.09 3.03
CA GLN A 81 16.52 -19.30 3.79
C GLN A 81 15.67 -19.36 5.07
N LYS A 82 15.68 -18.27 5.83
CA LYS A 82 14.85 -18.15 7.06
C LYS A 82 13.37 -18.42 6.79
N TYR A 83 12.81 -17.77 5.79
CA TYR A 83 11.37 -17.90 5.51
C TYR A 83 11.03 -19.23 4.83
N LYS A 84 11.96 -19.83 4.10
CA LYS A 84 11.82 -21.20 3.58
C LYS A 84 11.69 -22.20 4.71
N GLU A 85 12.56 -22.15 5.71
CA GLU A 85 12.49 -23.02 6.88
C GLU A 85 11.17 -22.87 7.65
N ILE A 86 10.70 -21.61 7.84
CA ILE A 86 9.43 -21.33 8.49
C ILE A 86 8.27 -21.92 7.66
N ALA A 87 8.29 -21.74 6.34
CA ALA A 87 7.25 -22.26 5.46
C ALA A 87 7.21 -23.79 5.46
N GLU A 88 8.37 -24.46 5.44
CA GLU A 88 8.48 -25.91 5.54
C GLU A 88 7.88 -26.43 6.87
N GLU A 89 8.15 -25.74 7.98
CA GLU A 89 7.57 -26.12 9.29
C GLU A 89 6.05 -25.99 9.31
N ILE A 90 5.53 -24.85 8.80
CA ILE A 90 4.08 -24.62 8.72
C ILE A 90 3.43 -25.68 7.81
N ASN A 91 4.07 -26.04 6.70
CA ASN A 91 3.51 -26.99 5.74
C ASN A 91 3.43 -28.43 6.27
N LYS A 92 4.20 -28.79 7.28
CA LYS A 92 4.08 -30.12 7.94
C LYS A 92 2.69 -30.37 8.53
N SER A 93 2.00 -29.30 8.96
CA SER A 93 0.65 -29.38 9.54
C SER A 93 -0.48 -29.18 8.53
N ARG A 94 -0.17 -28.82 7.28
CA ARG A 94 -1.16 -28.57 6.23
C ARG A 94 -1.45 -29.86 5.45
N THR A 95 -2.73 -30.15 5.30
CA THR A 95 -3.21 -31.38 4.59
C THR A 95 -3.98 -31.05 3.30
N GLY A 96 -4.28 -29.80 3.06
CA GLY A 96 -5.05 -29.38 1.88
C GLY A 96 -4.19 -29.18 0.64
N ASN A 97 -4.71 -29.57 -0.52
CA ASN A 97 -4.11 -29.30 -1.83
C ASN A 97 -4.92 -28.24 -2.57
N LEU A 98 -4.37 -27.04 -2.74
CA LEU A 98 -5.05 -25.94 -3.44
C LEU A 98 -5.15 -26.16 -4.96
N ASN A 99 -4.32 -27.05 -5.53
CA ASN A 99 -4.33 -27.32 -6.98
C ASN A 99 -5.63 -27.97 -7.47
N GLU A 100 -6.35 -28.60 -6.56
CA GLU A 100 -7.63 -29.27 -6.87
C GLU A 100 -8.84 -28.40 -6.58
N GLN A 101 -8.62 -27.12 -6.23
CA GLN A 101 -9.70 -26.22 -5.82
C GLN A 101 -9.73 -24.97 -6.71
N THR A 102 -10.91 -24.44 -6.91
CA THR A 102 -11.10 -23.12 -7.50
C THR A 102 -11.20 -22.10 -6.38
N VAL A 103 -10.30 -21.11 -6.38
CA VAL A 103 -10.33 -19.99 -5.44
C VAL A 103 -10.93 -18.78 -6.13
N ILE A 104 -12.01 -18.23 -5.57
CA ILE A 104 -12.70 -17.06 -6.10
C ILE A 104 -12.54 -15.92 -5.11
N PHE A 105 -11.92 -14.81 -5.56
CA PHE A 105 -11.83 -13.57 -4.80
C PHE A 105 -12.97 -12.64 -5.24
N VAL A 106 -13.77 -12.21 -4.29
CA VAL A 106 -14.83 -11.22 -4.52
C VAL A 106 -14.52 -9.95 -3.76
N LEU A 107 -14.16 -8.90 -4.49
CA LEU A 107 -14.02 -7.56 -3.93
C LEU A 107 -15.39 -6.87 -3.94
N SER A 108 -15.87 -6.48 -2.76
CA SER A 108 -17.10 -5.72 -2.61
C SER A 108 -16.77 -4.32 -2.09
N GLU A 109 -16.49 -3.39 -3.02
CA GLU A 109 -15.87 -2.09 -2.73
C GLU A 109 -16.61 -1.22 -1.72
N SER A 110 -17.89 -1.03 -1.91
CA SER A 110 -18.71 -0.14 -1.07
C SER A 110 -19.45 -0.90 0.04
N PHE A 111 -19.04 -2.14 0.31
CA PHE A 111 -19.68 -2.95 1.32
C PHE A 111 -19.37 -2.43 2.73
N ALA A 112 -20.41 -2.10 3.48
CA ALA A 112 -20.32 -1.67 4.86
C ALA A 112 -21.51 -2.19 5.66
N ASP A 113 -21.28 -2.56 6.92
CA ASP A 113 -22.35 -2.83 7.88
C ASP A 113 -22.73 -1.54 8.61
N PRO A 114 -23.89 -0.95 8.32
CA PRO A 114 -24.33 0.29 8.97
C PRO A 114 -24.53 0.14 10.48
N ASN A 115 -24.70 -1.07 11.01
CA ASN A 115 -24.77 -1.30 12.45
C ASN A 115 -23.45 -0.95 13.18
N ARG A 116 -22.35 -0.83 12.46
CA ARG A 116 -21.05 -0.41 13.02
C ARG A 116 -20.94 1.09 13.23
N LEU A 117 -21.88 1.86 12.72
CA LEU A 117 -21.88 3.32 12.85
C LEU A 117 -22.60 3.72 14.14
N SER A 118 -21.95 4.53 14.96
CA SER A 118 -22.58 5.08 16.16
C SER A 118 -23.72 6.03 15.80
N GLY A 119 -24.83 5.97 16.53
CA GLY A 119 -25.99 6.84 16.30
C GLY A 119 -26.91 6.40 15.15
N ILE A 120 -26.67 5.28 14.52
CA ILE A 120 -27.59 4.68 13.52
C ILE A 120 -28.28 3.49 14.15
N SER A 121 -29.61 3.44 14.00
CA SER A 121 -30.43 2.29 14.34
C SER A 121 -31.16 1.81 13.10
N ILE A 122 -31.05 0.52 12.80
CA ILE A 122 -31.71 -0.10 11.65
C ILE A 122 -32.82 -0.99 12.17
N SER A 123 -33.99 -0.86 11.57
CA SER A 123 -35.19 -1.63 11.96
C SER A 123 -35.14 -3.10 11.53
N GLN A 124 -34.28 -3.45 10.57
CA GLN A 124 -34.15 -4.81 10.05
C GLN A 124 -32.69 -5.10 9.73
N ASP A 125 -32.22 -6.31 10.06
CA ASP A 125 -30.88 -6.75 9.65
C ASP A 125 -30.81 -6.87 8.12
N ILE A 126 -29.92 -6.09 7.53
CA ILE A 126 -29.72 -6.05 6.05
C ILE A 126 -28.65 -7.03 5.58
N LEU A 127 -27.92 -7.69 6.50
CA LEU A 127 -26.81 -8.58 6.19
C LEU A 127 -26.96 -9.98 6.79
N PRO A 128 -28.17 -10.59 6.83
CA PRO A 128 -28.38 -11.85 7.53
C PRO A 128 -27.55 -13.00 6.95
N ASN A 129 -27.44 -13.08 5.64
CA ASN A 129 -26.68 -14.12 4.96
C ASN A 129 -25.16 -13.97 5.16
N ILE A 130 -24.64 -12.75 5.11
CA ILE A 130 -23.23 -12.49 5.34
C ILE A 130 -22.86 -12.81 6.79
N LYS A 131 -23.67 -12.41 7.74
CA LYS A 131 -23.45 -12.71 9.17
C LYS A 131 -23.50 -14.22 9.44
N LYS A 132 -24.40 -14.92 8.76
CA LYS A 132 -24.43 -16.38 8.84
C LYS A 132 -23.14 -17.01 8.32
N ILE A 133 -22.67 -16.61 7.15
CA ILE A 133 -21.40 -17.10 6.56
C ILE A 133 -20.24 -16.78 7.49
N MET A 134 -20.19 -15.58 8.06
CA MET A 134 -19.17 -15.19 9.01
C MET A 134 -19.17 -16.04 10.29
N GLY A 135 -20.33 -16.51 10.73
CA GLY A 135 -20.46 -17.40 11.88
C GLY A 135 -20.04 -18.85 11.58
N ASP A 136 -20.32 -19.31 10.37
CA ASP A 136 -20.09 -20.70 9.97
C ASP A 136 -18.68 -20.95 9.40
N HIS A 137 -17.96 -19.91 8.97
CA HIS A 137 -16.68 -19.99 8.27
C HIS A 137 -15.63 -19.03 8.86
N THR A 138 -14.39 -19.17 8.38
CA THR A 138 -13.30 -18.26 8.75
C THR A 138 -13.66 -16.83 8.35
N SER A 139 -13.70 -15.94 9.31
CA SER A 139 -14.04 -14.54 9.11
C SER A 139 -13.20 -13.64 10.01
N GLY A 140 -13.14 -12.36 9.67
CA GLY A 140 -12.41 -11.38 10.48
C GLY A 140 -12.57 -9.96 9.94
N THR A 141 -11.96 -9.03 10.66
CA THR A 141 -11.89 -7.63 10.27
C THR A 141 -10.45 -7.32 9.89
N MET A 142 -10.27 -6.75 8.71
CA MET A 142 -8.99 -6.24 8.24
C MET A 142 -8.96 -4.72 8.38
N ILE A 143 -7.82 -4.18 8.82
CA ILE A 143 -7.61 -2.74 8.81
C ILE A 143 -7.42 -2.31 7.35
N SER A 144 -8.21 -1.33 6.92
CA SER A 144 -8.08 -0.73 5.59
C SER A 144 -7.36 0.61 5.72
N ASP A 145 -6.25 0.75 5.02
CA ASP A 145 -5.54 2.02 4.87
C ASP A 145 -6.20 2.91 3.79
N GLY A 146 -7.17 2.38 3.05
CA GLY A 146 -7.89 3.12 2.00
C GLY A 146 -8.81 4.17 2.58
N TYR A 147 -8.63 5.41 2.14
CA TYR A 147 -9.50 6.53 2.47
C TYR A 147 -9.95 7.24 1.19
N GLY A 148 -11.26 7.43 1.06
CA GLY A 148 -11.80 8.26 -0.03
C GLY A 148 -11.53 7.77 -1.45
N GLY A 149 -11.43 6.45 -1.69
CA GLY A 149 -11.21 5.89 -3.02
C GLY A 149 -9.96 5.02 -3.17
N GLY A 150 -9.28 4.68 -2.07
CA GLY A 150 -8.07 3.86 -2.07
C GLY A 150 -8.29 2.35 -2.32
N THR A 151 -9.40 1.92 -2.92
CA THR A 151 -9.76 0.50 -3.11
C THR A 151 -8.72 -0.28 -3.90
N ALA A 152 -8.15 0.31 -4.94
CA ALA A 152 -7.08 -0.33 -5.72
C ALA A 152 -5.84 -0.66 -4.89
N ASN A 153 -5.52 0.17 -3.91
CA ASN A 153 -4.42 -0.09 -2.98
C ASN A 153 -4.77 -1.18 -1.97
N MET A 154 -6.04 -1.28 -1.55
CA MET A 154 -6.52 -2.36 -0.68
C MET A 154 -6.52 -3.71 -1.41
N GLU A 155 -6.94 -3.72 -2.66
CA GLU A 155 -6.84 -4.88 -3.54
C GLU A 155 -5.39 -5.36 -3.66
N TRP A 156 -4.46 -4.45 -3.94
CA TRP A 156 -3.03 -4.75 -3.97
C TRP A 156 -2.56 -5.39 -2.66
N GLN A 157 -2.84 -4.78 -1.51
CA GLN A 157 -2.41 -5.32 -0.22
C GLN A 157 -2.97 -6.73 0.03
N SER A 158 -4.22 -6.96 -0.35
CA SER A 158 -4.89 -8.25 -0.15
C SER A 158 -4.33 -9.34 -1.05
N LEU A 159 -4.04 -9.03 -2.32
CA LEU A 159 -3.59 -10.00 -3.32
C LEU A 159 -2.08 -10.23 -3.29
N VAL A 160 -1.31 -9.21 -2.97
CA VAL A 160 0.16 -9.26 -2.99
C VAL A 160 0.75 -9.51 -1.60
N GLY A 161 0.02 -9.13 -0.55
CA GLY A 161 0.50 -9.25 0.83
C GLY A 161 1.52 -8.18 1.23
N LEU A 162 1.70 -7.13 0.42
CA LEU A 162 2.62 -6.03 0.72
C LEU A 162 1.83 -4.80 1.21
N PRO A 163 2.04 -4.36 2.45
CA PRO A 163 1.31 -3.21 3.00
C PRO A 163 1.76 -1.88 2.40
N MET A 164 0.83 -0.96 2.24
CA MET A 164 1.10 0.42 1.81
C MET A 164 2.05 1.16 2.76
N TYR A 165 2.12 0.76 4.00
CA TYR A 165 3.01 1.34 5.00
C TYR A 165 4.48 1.41 4.56
N ASN A 166 4.93 0.47 3.74
CA ASN A 166 6.29 0.43 3.22
C ASN A 166 6.50 1.29 1.96
N MET A 167 5.44 1.89 1.43
CA MET A 167 5.52 2.75 0.26
C MET A 167 5.82 4.19 0.64
N SER A 168 6.43 4.91 -0.29
CA SER A 168 6.61 6.36 -0.15
C SER A 168 5.26 7.08 -0.08
N GLU A 169 5.19 8.12 0.71
CA GLU A 169 4.00 8.98 0.80
C GLU A 169 3.69 9.76 -0.48
N SER A 170 4.62 9.75 -1.43
CA SER A 170 4.39 10.28 -2.76
C SER A 170 3.53 9.37 -3.63
N ILE A 171 3.35 8.10 -3.23
CA ILE A 171 2.55 7.14 -3.98
C ILE A 171 1.08 7.28 -3.60
N SER A 172 0.28 7.66 -4.58
CA SER A 172 -1.18 7.72 -4.45
C SER A 172 -1.83 6.39 -4.81
N THR A 173 -1.42 5.81 -5.94
CA THR A 173 -2.01 4.57 -6.45
C THR A 173 -0.93 3.64 -6.97
N ILE A 174 -0.79 2.47 -6.36
CA ILE A 174 0.25 1.49 -6.71
C ILE A 174 0.11 1.03 -8.16
N ASN A 175 -1.10 0.74 -8.62
CA ASN A 175 -1.35 0.20 -9.96
C ASN A 175 -0.88 1.13 -11.08
N THR A 176 -0.88 2.43 -10.87
CA THR A 176 -0.48 3.41 -11.88
C THR A 176 0.94 3.91 -11.72
N GLU A 177 1.45 3.95 -10.49
CA GLU A 177 2.71 4.60 -10.18
C GLU A 177 3.86 3.62 -9.94
N VAL A 178 3.56 2.43 -9.45
CA VAL A 178 4.55 1.42 -9.04
C VAL A 178 4.56 0.21 -9.96
N VAL A 179 3.40 -0.41 -10.16
CA VAL A 179 3.28 -1.66 -10.95
C VAL A 179 3.88 -1.56 -12.35
N PRO A 180 3.69 -0.45 -13.13
CA PRO A 180 4.28 -0.35 -14.46
C PRO A 180 5.81 -0.33 -14.48
N LYS A 181 6.45 -0.07 -13.34
CA LYS A 181 7.91 -0.03 -13.19
C LYS A 181 8.49 -1.35 -12.65
N MET A 182 7.64 -2.28 -12.25
CA MET A 182 8.08 -3.57 -11.71
C MET A 182 8.40 -4.56 -12.83
N PRO A 183 9.52 -5.28 -12.77
CA PRO A 183 9.86 -6.33 -13.75
C PRO A 183 8.92 -7.54 -13.64
N PHE A 184 8.33 -7.75 -12.47
CA PHE A 184 7.31 -8.77 -12.19
C PHE A 184 6.47 -8.29 -11.01
N ILE A 185 5.24 -8.76 -10.93
CA ILE A 185 4.36 -8.49 -9.79
C ILE A 185 4.57 -9.60 -8.76
N PRO A 186 5.15 -9.31 -7.58
CA PRO A 186 5.20 -10.29 -6.51
C PRO A 186 3.77 -10.51 -6.04
N SER A 187 3.28 -11.72 -6.14
CA SER A 187 1.95 -12.04 -5.67
C SER A 187 2.03 -13.28 -4.78
N ALA A 188 1.55 -13.14 -3.55
CA ALA A 188 1.42 -14.28 -2.66
C ALA A 188 0.44 -15.32 -3.24
N ILE A 189 -0.59 -14.87 -3.94
CA ILE A 189 -1.64 -15.73 -4.49
C ILE A 189 -1.16 -16.54 -5.70
N PRO A 190 -0.55 -15.97 -6.75
CA PRO A 190 0.06 -16.77 -7.82
C PRO A 190 1.22 -17.65 -7.36
N LEU A 191 1.98 -17.26 -6.33
CA LEU A 191 2.99 -18.14 -5.74
C LEU A 191 2.37 -19.34 -4.99
N ILE A 192 1.20 -19.14 -4.39
CA ILE A 192 0.43 -20.21 -3.76
C ILE A 192 -0.27 -21.09 -4.81
N LEU A 193 -0.73 -20.50 -5.90
CA LEU A 193 -1.44 -21.18 -6.99
C LEU A 193 -0.53 -21.66 -8.11
N ARG A 194 0.72 -21.20 -8.18
CA ARG A 194 1.72 -21.68 -9.13
C ARG A 194 2.40 -22.92 -8.60
N ILE A 195 1.62 -23.98 -8.52
CA ILE A 195 2.14 -25.33 -8.34
C ILE A 195 1.97 -26.00 -9.70
N GLU A 196 3.06 -26.23 -10.37
CA GLU A 196 3.13 -27.20 -11.46
C GLU A 196 2.91 -28.61 -10.91
#